data_a77416845f5409d70918a592a33ec024
#
_entry.id   a77416845f5409d70918a592a33ec024
#
_cell.length_a   1.000
_cell.length_b   1.000
_cell.length_c   1.000
_cell.angle_alpha   90.00
_cell.angle_beta   90.00
_cell.angle_gamma   90.00
#
_symmetry.space_group_name_H-M   'P 1'
#
loop_
_entity.id
_entity.type
_entity.pdbx_description
1 polymer ?
#
loop_
_entity_poly.entity_id
_entity_poly.type
_entity_poly.pdbx_seq_one_letter_code
_entity_poly.pdbx_strand_id
1 'polypeptide(L)'
;LQPVPVWGLKAVSIGMLVDEKQAMIWRGPMVMGAINQFLTDVDWGPLDVLVVDMPPGTGDAQLSLMQKVPLAGAVIVSTPQDIALIDARRGVTMFEKMKVPVLGLIENMSYFCCPNCGHNTELFGHGGARKEAEALHVPFLGEVPLLAAIRASGDDGTPIVASAPESEAAQAFTHGSYTPLTLP
;
A
#
# COMPACT_ATOMS: atom_id res chain seq x y z
N LEU A 1 23.78 4.36 0.73
CA LEU A 1 22.93 4.38 -0.47
C LEU A 1 22.27 5.76 -0.61
N GLN A 2 22.16 6.27 -1.85
CA GLN A 2 21.42 7.52 -2.09
C GLN A 2 20.01 7.17 -2.59
N PRO A 3 18.96 7.76 -2.02
CA PRO A 3 17.61 7.56 -2.53
C PRO A 3 17.43 8.31 -3.85
N VAL A 4 16.55 7.78 -4.70
CA VAL A 4 16.20 8.41 -5.97
C VAL A 4 15.17 9.51 -5.72
N PRO A 5 15.44 10.76 -6.13
CA PRO A 5 14.44 11.83 -6.05
C PRO A 5 13.41 11.63 -7.17
N VAL A 6 12.14 11.48 -6.80
CA VAL A 6 11.04 11.27 -7.73
C VAL A 6 9.75 11.93 -7.22
N TRP A 7 9.07 12.73 -8.04
CA TRP A 7 7.79 13.39 -7.70
C TRP A 7 7.81 14.19 -6.39
N GLY A 8 8.95 14.78 -6.05
CA GLY A 8 9.14 15.50 -4.77
C GLY A 8 9.37 14.61 -3.56
N LEU A 9 9.48 13.30 -3.76
CA LEU A 9 9.74 12.28 -2.75
C LEU A 9 11.16 11.73 -2.89
N LYS A 10 11.62 11.04 -1.84
CA LYS A 10 12.81 10.19 -1.87
C LYS A 10 12.37 8.73 -1.90
N ALA A 11 12.76 7.97 -2.91
CA ALA A 11 12.34 6.59 -3.08
C ALA A 11 13.53 5.64 -3.15
N VAL A 12 13.35 4.45 -2.56
CA VAL A 12 14.26 3.28 -2.71
C VAL A 12 13.40 2.04 -2.88
N SER A 13 13.80 1.18 -3.80
CA SER A 13 13.14 -0.11 -4.02
C SER A 13 14.18 -1.21 -4.09
N ILE A 14 13.78 -2.40 -3.66
CA ILE A 14 14.58 -3.63 -3.84
C ILE A 14 14.91 -3.86 -5.32
N GLY A 15 13.97 -3.56 -6.22
CA GLY A 15 14.18 -3.65 -7.67
C GLY A 15 15.31 -2.76 -8.20
N MET A 16 15.70 -1.71 -7.49
CA MET A 16 16.83 -0.84 -7.86
C MET A 16 18.19 -1.45 -7.50
N LEU A 17 18.20 -2.47 -6.64
CA LEU A 17 19.42 -3.14 -6.18
C LEU A 17 19.77 -4.42 -6.98
N VAL A 18 18.90 -4.82 -7.89
CA VAL A 18 18.99 -6.10 -8.61
C VAL A 18 18.86 -5.84 -10.10
N ASP A 19 19.70 -6.53 -10.89
CA ASP A 19 19.56 -6.53 -12.34
C ASP A 19 18.25 -7.23 -12.75
N GLU A 20 17.40 -6.56 -13.51
CA GLU A 20 16.10 -7.08 -13.98
C GLU A 20 16.20 -8.43 -14.70
N LYS A 21 17.37 -8.74 -15.28
CA LYS A 21 17.64 -9.99 -16.01
C LYS A 21 18.01 -11.16 -15.10
N GLN A 22 18.26 -10.89 -13.80
CA GLN A 22 18.58 -11.95 -12.85
C GLN A 22 17.33 -12.37 -12.08
N ALA A 23 16.87 -13.59 -12.30
CA ALA A 23 15.86 -14.24 -11.46
C ALA A 23 16.44 -14.45 -10.06
N MET A 24 16.30 -13.48 -9.17
CA MET A 24 16.69 -13.62 -7.76
C MET A 24 15.59 -14.30 -6.97
N ILE A 25 15.93 -15.39 -6.32
CA ILE A 25 15.04 -16.04 -5.35
C ILE A 25 15.18 -15.29 -4.02
N TRP A 26 14.24 -14.39 -3.76
CA TRP A 26 14.16 -13.65 -2.49
C TRP A 26 13.74 -14.58 -1.35
N ARG A 27 14.70 -14.99 -0.53
CA ARG A 27 14.42 -15.72 0.70
C ARG A 27 14.25 -14.73 1.86
N GLY A 28 13.48 -15.10 2.87
CA GLY A 28 13.21 -14.25 4.04
C GLY A 28 14.42 -13.49 4.59
N PRO A 29 15.57 -14.14 4.85
CA PRO A 29 16.77 -13.45 5.34
C PRO A 29 17.31 -12.36 4.43
N MET A 30 17.17 -12.52 3.09
CA MET A 30 17.61 -11.50 2.12
C MET A 30 16.70 -10.28 2.13
N VAL A 31 15.37 -10.50 2.19
CA VAL A 31 14.39 -9.42 2.34
C VAL A 31 14.66 -8.64 3.63
N MET A 32 14.93 -9.34 4.72
CA MET A 32 15.26 -8.71 6.00
C MET A 32 16.58 -7.93 5.95
N GLY A 33 17.58 -8.43 5.22
CA GLY A 33 18.82 -7.71 4.96
C GLY A 33 18.58 -6.41 4.19
N ALA A 34 17.76 -6.45 3.14
CA ALA A 34 17.40 -5.28 2.35
C ALA A 34 16.62 -4.24 3.18
N ILE A 35 15.64 -4.66 3.99
CA ILE A 35 14.91 -3.77 4.90
C ILE A 35 15.88 -3.07 5.87
N ASN A 36 16.84 -3.81 6.43
CA ASN A 36 17.85 -3.21 7.28
C ASN A 36 18.66 -2.15 6.55
N GLN A 37 19.19 -2.47 5.37
CA GLN A 37 19.95 -1.51 4.57
C GLN A 37 19.14 -0.26 4.24
N PHE A 38 17.85 -0.40 3.95
CA PHE A 38 16.97 0.74 3.68
C PHE A 38 16.77 1.63 4.90
N LEU A 39 16.77 1.06 6.09
CA LEU A 39 16.60 1.81 7.33
C LEU A 39 17.91 2.45 7.82
N THR A 40 19.07 1.79 7.59
CA THR A 40 20.33 2.19 8.21
C THR A 40 21.34 2.82 7.25
N ASP A 41 21.36 2.34 5.99
CA ASP A 41 22.43 2.67 5.04
C ASP A 41 22.00 3.66 3.95
N VAL A 42 20.72 4.01 3.91
CA VAL A 42 20.20 5.03 2.99
C VAL A 42 20.29 6.40 3.63
N ASP A 43 20.90 7.33 2.91
CA ASP A 43 20.98 8.73 3.31
C ASP A 43 19.65 9.44 3.04
N TRP A 44 18.69 9.21 3.90
CA TRP A 44 17.37 9.83 3.80
C TRP A 44 17.42 11.34 4.06
N GLY A 45 18.41 11.83 4.84
CA GLY A 45 18.42 13.20 5.35
C GLY A 45 17.18 13.48 6.22
N PRO A 46 16.74 14.75 6.33
CA PRO A 46 15.51 15.06 7.08
C PRO A 46 14.29 14.48 6.36
N LEU A 47 13.45 13.76 7.11
CA LEU A 47 12.17 13.19 6.67
C LEU A 47 11.09 13.56 7.68
N ASP A 48 9.91 13.94 7.18
CA ASP A 48 8.71 14.11 7.99
C ASP A 48 7.98 12.78 8.16
N VAL A 49 7.91 11.99 7.06
CA VAL A 49 7.21 10.70 7.01
C VAL A 49 8.01 9.71 6.16
N LEU A 50 8.12 8.47 6.64
CA LEU A 50 8.61 7.33 5.88
C LEU A 50 7.45 6.37 5.63
N VAL A 51 7.12 6.15 4.36
CA VAL A 51 6.13 5.15 3.94
C VAL A 51 6.85 3.89 3.50
N VAL A 52 6.46 2.76 4.08
CA VAL A 52 7.03 1.45 3.75
C VAL A 52 5.97 0.59 3.06
N ASP A 53 6.20 0.27 1.79
CA ASP A 53 5.41 -0.72 1.06
C ASP A 53 5.92 -2.12 1.42
N MET A 54 5.08 -2.86 2.15
CA MET A 54 5.47 -4.13 2.75
C MET A 54 5.40 -5.27 1.73
N PRO A 55 6.31 -6.23 1.79
CA PRO A 55 6.17 -7.46 1.01
C PRO A 55 4.89 -8.21 1.39
N PRO A 56 4.33 -9.03 0.48
CA PRO A 56 3.08 -9.74 0.74
C PRO A 56 3.20 -10.75 1.89
N GLY A 57 2.09 -10.97 2.57
CA GLY A 57 1.95 -11.95 3.66
C GLY A 57 2.17 -11.37 5.06
N THR A 58 2.20 -12.25 6.04
CA THR A 58 2.36 -11.94 7.48
C THR A 58 3.58 -12.65 8.08
N GLY A 59 4.67 -12.65 7.33
CA GLY A 59 5.88 -13.42 7.67
C GLY A 59 6.93 -12.64 8.47
N ASP A 60 8.13 -13.22 8.53
CA ASP A 60 9.24 -12.72 9.34
C ASP A 60 9.71 -11.31 8.94
N ALA A 61 9.55 -10.92 7.68
CA ALA A 61 9.95 -9.61 7.19
C ALA A 61 9.13 -8.49 7.84
N GLN A 62 7.81 -8.67 7.92
CA GLN A 62 6.89 -7.73 8.56
C GLN A 62 7.15 -7.65 10.07
N LEU A 63 7.29 -8.80 10.73
CA LEU A 63 7.58 -8.86 12.16
C LEU A 63 8.91 -8.18 12.49
N SER A 64 9.93 -8.41 11.67
CA SER A 64 11.25 -7.82 11.86
C SER A 64 11.24 -6.30 11.72
N LEU A 65 10.51 -5.76 10.74
CA LEU A 65 10.35 -4.32 10.60
C LEU A 65 9.70 -3.71 11.84
N MET A 66 8.56 -4.27 12.27
CA MET A 66 7.82 -3.79 13.44
C MET A 66 8.63 -3.83 14.75
N GLN A 67 9.59 -4.76 14.85
CA GLN A 67 10.47 -4.83 16.01
C GLN A 67 11.59 -3.79 15.99
N LYS A 68 11.95 -3.29 14.82
CA LYS A 68 13.10 -2.38 14.64
C LYS A 68 12.71 -0.91 14.56
N VAL A 69 11.51 -0.63 14.10
CA VAL A 69 11.04 0.73 13.84
C VAL A 69 9.73 0.95 14.58
N PRO A 70 9.62 2.01 15.38
CA PRO A 70 8.34 2.41 15.95
C PRO A 70 7.43 2.91 14.81
N LEU A 71 6.45 2.09 14.42
CA LEU A 71 5.49 2.44 13.38
C LEU A 71 4.40 3.34 13.95
N ALA A 72 4.12 4.46 13.30
CA ALA A 72 3.00 5.34 13.64
C ALA A 72 1.65 4.67 13.36
N GLY A 73 1.60 3.78 12.36
CA GLY A 73 0.42 3.00 12.04
C GLY A 73 0.57 2.22 10.74
N ALA A 74 -0.45 1.45 10.41
CA ALA A 74 -0.53 0.64 9.20
C ALA A 74 -1.84 0.89 8.45
N VAL A 75 -1.78 0.96 7.14
CA VAL A 75 -2.93 0.93 6.23
C VAL A 75 -2.97 -0.43 5.56
N ILE A 76 -4.13 -1.06 5.53
CA ILE A 76 -4.32 -2.37 4.88
C ILE A 76 -5.11 -2.17 3.61
N VAL A 77 -4.57 -2.68 2.51
CA VAL A 77 -5.20 -2.62 1.20
C VAL A 77 -5.64 -4.03 0.80
N SER A 78 -6.90 -4.20 0.44
CA SER A 78 -7.46 -5.47 -0.01
C SER A 78 -8.38 -5.26 -1.21
N THR A 79 -8.59 -6.31 -1.99
CA THR A 79 -9.70 -6.37 -2.95
C THR A 79 -10.96 -6.89 -2.25
N PRO A 80 -12.17 -6.73 -2.83
CA PRO A 80 -13.41 -7.15 -2.17
C PRO A 80 -13.63 -8.67 -2.10
N GLN A 81 -12.74 -9.48 -2.69
CA GLN A 81 -12.84 -10.93 -2.72
C GLN A 81 -12.61 -11.55 -1.34
N ASP A 82 -13.40 -12.56 -0.97
CA ASP A 82 -13.31 -13.24 0.34
C ASP A 82 -11.90 -13.76 0.65
N ILE A 83 -11.21 -14.31 -0.36
CA ILE A 83 -9.85 -14.83 -0.18
C ILE A 83 -8.84 -13.73 0.19
N ALA A 84 -8.97 -12.54 -0.40
CA ALA A 84 -8.13 -11.40 -0.07
C ALA A 84 -8.46 -10.83 1.32
N LEU A 85 -9.73 -10.84 1.69
CA LEU A 85 -10.20 -10.38 3.00
C LEU A 85 -9.69 -11.27 4.14
N ILE A 86 -9.48 -12.57 3.91
CA ILE A 86 -8.84 -13.45 4.88
C ILE A 86 -7.42 -12.96 5.21
N ASP A 87 -6.65 -12.54 4.21
CA ASP A 87 -5.30 -12.03 4.43
C ASP A 87 -5.33 -10.64 5.06
N ALA A 88 -6.30 -9.80 4.72
CA ALA A 88 -6.50 -8.52 5.39
C ALA A 88 -6.76 -8.69 6.90
N ARG A 89 -7.63 -9.63 7.30
CA ARG A 89 -7.87 -9.99 8.72
C ARG A 89 -6.59 -10.41 9.43
N ARG A 90 -5.80 -11.27 8.78
CA ARG A 90 -4.50 -11.72 9.33
C ARG A 90 -3.56 -10.54 9.52
N GLY A 91 -3.55 -9.59 8.58
CA GLY A 91 -2.78 -8.36 8.66
C GLY A 91 -3.20 -7.51 9.87
N VAL A 92 -4.51 -7.22 10.02
CA VAL A 92 -5.05 -6.48 11.18
C VAL A 92 -4.62 -7.15 12.48
N THR A 93 -4.89 -8.45 12.61
CA THR A 93 -4.55 -9.21 13.82
C THR A 93 -3.05 -9.19 14.13
N MET A 94 -2.20 -9.23 13.12
CA MET A 94 -0.75 -9.14 13.26
C MET A 94 -0.34 -7.78 13.83
N PHE A 95 -0.82 -6.68 13.25
CA PHE A 95 -0.51 -5.33 13.71
C PHE A 95 -1.02 -5.09 15.13
N GLU A 96 -2.23 -5.54 15.46
CA GLU A 96 -2.78 -5.46 16.83
C GLU A 96 -1.90 -6.18 17.85
N LYS A 97 -1.47 -7.43 17.54
CA LYS A 97 -0.56 -8.19 18.41
C LYS A 97 0.78 -7.48 18.63
N MET A 98 1.25 -6.76 17.63
CA MET A 98 2.48 -5.97 17.70
C MET A 98 2.26 -4.57 18.27
N LYS A 99 1.02 -4.22 18.67
CA LYS A 99 0.63 -2.91 19.20
C LYS A 99 0.89 -1.78 18.22
N VAL A 100 0.78 -2.04 16.92
CA VAL A 100 0.83 -1.04 15.85
C VAL A 100 -0.60 -0.63 15.51
N PRO A 101 -0.96 0.65 15.57
CA PRO A 101 -2.29 1.11 15.22
C PRO A 101 -2.63 0.77 13.77
N VAL A 102 -3.83 0.22 13.52
CA VAL A 102 -4.36 0.08 12.17
C VAL A 102 -5.13 1.35 11.84
N LEU A 103 -4.59 2.16 10.94
CA LEU A 103 -5.16 3.45 10.53
C LEU A 103 -6.41 3.26 9.68
N GLY A 104 -6.53 2.13 9.00
CA GLY A 104 -7.74 1.72 8.30
C GLY A 104 -7.51 0.75 7.15
N LEU A 105 -8.65 0.38 6.52
CA LEU A 105 -8.69 -0.47 5.33
C LEU A 105 -9.07 0.35 4.09
N ILE A 106 -8.46 0.00 2.95
CA ILE A 106 -8.81 0.49 1.62
C ILE A 106 -9.29 -0.69 0.79
N GLU A 107 -10.41 -0.53 0.08
CA GLU A 107 -10.85 -1.48 -0.93
C GLU A 107 -10.29 -1.09 -2.29
N ASN A 108 -9.35 -1.87 -2.81
CA ASN A 108 -8.78 -1.69 -4.13
C ASN A 108 -9.52 -2.54 -5.16
N MET A 109 -9.58 -2.09 -6.41
CA MET A 109 -10.34 -2.74 -7.48
C MET A 109 -11.81 -2.98 -7.11
N SER A 110 -12.41 -2.01 -6.39
CA SER A 110 -13.75 -2.12 -5.83
C SER A 110 -14.82 -2.29 -6.91
N TYR A 111 -14.68 -1.57 -8.01
CA TYR A 111 -15.55 -1.70 -9.19
C TYR A 111 -14.78 -1.33 -10.46
N PHE A 112 -15.22 -1.87 -11.59
CA PHE A 112 -14.72 -1.51 -12.92
C PHE A 112 -15.65 -0.50 -13.55
N CYS A 113 -15.12 0.63 -14.00
CA CYS A 113 -15.84 1.60 -14.79
C CYS A 113 -15.54 1.40 -16.29
N CYS A 114 -16.58 1.09 -17.07
CA CYS A 114 -16.44 0.86 -18.51
C CYS A 114 -16.02 2.16 -19.21
N PRO A 115 -14.89 2.19 -19.93
CA PRO A 115 -14.42 3.41 -20.60
C PRO A 115 -15.31 3.87 -21.78
N ASN A 116 -16.21 2.98 -22.28
CA ASN A 116 -17.08 3.30 -23.41
C ASN A 116 -18.43 3.88 -22.99
N CYS A 117 -19.01 3.40 -21.88
CA CYS A 117 -20.37 3.79 -21.49
C CYS A 117 -20.49 4.27 -20.04
N GLY A 118 -19.40 4.29 -19.27
CA GLY A 118 -19.41 4.71 -17.87
C GLY A 118 -20.11 3.74 -16.90
N HIS A 119 -20.59 2.57 -17.38
CA HIS A 119 -21.27 1.61 -16.51
C HIS A 119 -20.30 0.98 -15.51
N ASN A 120 -20.67 1.00 -14.24
CA ASN A 120 -19.90 0.35 -13.18
C ASN A 120 -20.30 -1.11 -13.04
N THR A 121 -19.31 -1.99 -12.97
CA THR A 121 -19.45 -3.44 -12.81
C THR A 121 -18.60 -3.93 -11.65
N GLU A 122 -19.21 -4.65 -10.73
CA GLU A 122 -18.55 -5.22 -9.53
C GLU A 122 -17.89 -6.57 -9.88
N LEU A 123 -16.77 -6.53 -10.60
CA LEU A 123 -16.11 -7.73 -11.15
C LEU A 123 -15.65 -8.72 -10.06
N PHE A 124 -15.28 -8.21 -8.90
CA PHE A 124 -14.73 -8.99 -7.78
C PHE A 124 -15.64 -8.98 -6.55
N GLY A 125 -16.90 -8.55 -6.70
CA GLY A 125 -17.76 -8.15 -5.58
C GLY A 125 -17.51 -6.70 -5.18
N HIS A 126 -18.25 -6.21 -4.18
CA HIS A 126 -18.17 -4.82 -3.72
C HIS A 126 -18.45 -4.69 -2.22
N GLY A 127 -17.75 -3.77 -1.57
CA GLY A 127 -17.96 -3.44 -0.17
C GLY A 127 -17.48 -4.51 0.82
N GLY A 128 -16.71 -5.50 0.36
CA GLY A 128 -16.17 -6.54 1.23
C GLY A 128 -15.21 -5.98 2.28
N ALA A 129 -14.28 -5.09 1.87
CA ALA A 129 -13.36 -4.47 2.80
C ALA A 129 -14.05 -3.47 3.77
N ARG A 130 -15.13 -2.81 3.35
CA ARG A 130 -15.94 -1.96 4.23
C ARG A 130 -16.60 -2.79 5.34
N LYS A 131 -17.25 -3.89 4.99
CA LYS A 131 -17.86 -4.82 5.97
C LYS A 131 -16.82 -5.41 6.92
N GLU A 132 -15.65 -5.72 6.39
CA GLU A 132 -14.55 -6.23 7.18
C GLU A 132 -14.01 -5.19 8.15
N ALA A 133 -13.85 -3.94 7.72
CA ALA A 133 -13.45 -2.83 8.58
C ALA A 133 -14.43 -2.61 9.73
N GLU A 134 -15.74 -2.67 9.46
CA GLU A 134 -16.79 -2.59 10.48
C GLU A 134 -16.69 -3.75 11.48
N ALA A 135 -16.52 -4.97 10.99
CA ALA A 135 -16.42 -6.16 11.83
C ALA A 135 -15.16 -6.17 12.73
N LEU A 136 -14.06 -5.60 12.23
CA LEU A 136 -12.80 -5.48 12.95
C LEU A 136 -12.68 -4.18 13.78
N HIS A 137 -13.68 -3.31 13.73
CA HIS A 137 -13.69 -2.01 14.41
C HIS A 137 -12.51 -1.10 14.03
N VAL A 138 -12.09 -1.15 12.75
CA VAL A 138 -11.07 -0.28 12.19
C VAL A 138 -11.69 0.68 11.16
N PRO A 139 -11.10 1.87 10.92
CA PRO A 139 -11.62 2.80 9.93
C PRO A 139 -11.65 2.20 8.52
N PHE A 140 -12.70 2.52 7.75
CA PHE A 140 -12.71 2.32 6.30
C PHE A 140 -12.30 3.62 5.62
N LEU A 141 -11.17 3.61 4.89
CA LEU A 141 -10.57 4.82 4.34
C LEU A 141 -11.10 5.18 2.95
N GLY A 142 -11.59 4.21 2.19
CA GLY A 142 -12.15 4.47 0.87
C GLY A 142 -12.03 3.31 -0.11
N GLU A 143 -12.47 3.60 -1.32
CA GLU A 143 -12.53 2.66 -2.44
C GLU A 143 -11.70 3.19 -3.61
N VAL A 144 -10.92 2.33 -4.22
CA VAL A 144 -10.17 2.63 -5.44
C VAL A 144 -10.73 1.80 -6.58
N PRO A 145 -11.24 2.43 -7.65
CA PRO A 145 -11.80 1.72 -8.78
C PRO A 145 -10.72 1.05 -9.64
N LEU A 146 -11.12 0.00 -10.35
CA LEU A 146 -10.30 -0.60 -11.41
C LEU A 146 -10.45 0.22 -12.70
N LEU A 147 -9.50 1.11 -12.94
CA LEU A 147 -9.45 1.97 -14.11
C LEU A 147 -8.20 1.71 -14.96
N ALA A 148 -8.36 1.67 -16.27
CA ALA A 148 -7.23 1.50 -17.19
C ALA A 148 -6.18 2.62 -17.04
N ALA A 149 -6.61 3.85 -16.73
CA ALA A 149 -5.73 4.99 -16.51
C ALA A 149 -4.80 4.78 -15.29
N ILE A 150 -5.32 4.20 -14.19
CA ILE A 150 -4.52 3.90 -13.00
C ILE A 150 -3.44 2.87 -13.33
N ARG A 151 -3.81 1.79 -14.05
CA ARG A 151 -2.86 0.78 -14.49
C ARG A 151 -1.79 1.38 -15.41
N ALA A 152 -2.19 2.11 -16.45
CA ALA A 152 -1.27 2.71 -17.41
C ALA A 152 -0.28 3.66 -16.73
N SER A 153 -0.78 4.52 -15.83
CA SER A 153 0.07 5.44 -15.06
C SER A 153 1.10 4.73 -14.19
N GLY A 154 0.73 3.57 -13.63
CA GLY A 154 1.64 2.71 -12.86
C GLY A 154 2.72 2.10 -13.75
N ASP A 155 2.35 1.54 -14.91
CA ASP A 155 3.29 0.94 -15.87
C ASP A 155 4.28 1.97 -16.41
N ASP A 156 3.81 3.20 -16.65
CA ASP A 156 4.62 4.32 -17.16
C ASP A 156 5.50 4.97 -16.07
N GLY A 157 5.38 4.55 -14.81
CA GLY A 157 6.09 5.18 -13.69
C GLY A 157 5.65 6.63 -13.42
N THR A 158 4.45 7.01 -13.88
CA THR A 158 3.90 8.36 -13.75
C THR A 158 2.62 8.33 -12.93
N PRO A 159 2.68 8.44 -11.58
CA PRO A 159 1.52 8.26 -10.72
C PRO A 159 0.34 9.16 -11.12
N ILE A 160 -0.86 8.61 -11.19
CA ILE A 160 -2.07 9.32 -11.64
C ILE A 160 -2.35 10.59 -10.82
N VAL A 161 -2.03 10.56 -9.53
CA VAL A 161 -2.20 11.71 -8.63
C VAL A 161 -1.24 12.86 -8.96
N ALA A 162 -0.11 12.59 -9.62
CA ALA A 162 0.85 13.60 -10.06
C ALA A 162 0.60 14.03 -11.50
N SER A 163 0.24 13.11 -12.38
CA SER A 163 0.07 13.38 -13.82
C SER A 163 -1.29 13.98 -14.16
N ALA A 164 -2.35 13.62 -13.43
CA ALA A 164 -3.71 14.08 -13.69
C ALA A 164 -4.49 14.27 -12.35
N PRO A 165 -4.08 15.21 -11.47
CA PRO A 165 -4.62 15.35 -10.12
C PRO A 165 -6.13 15.63 -10.07
N GLU A 166 -6.69 16.28 -11.11
CA GLU A 166 -8.11 16.59 -11.19
C GLU A 166 -8.95 15.44 -11.78
N SER A 167 -8.33 14.33 -12.18
CA SER A 167 -9.06 13.19 -12.73
C SER A 167 -9.82 12.43 -11.64
N GLU A 168 -10.95 11.80 -12.00
CA GLU A 168 -11.70 10.91 -11.14
C GLU A 168 -10.80 9.81 -10.53
N ALA A 169 -9.88 9.29 -11.34
CA ALA A 169 -8.90 8.30 -10.91
C ALA A 169 -7.98 8.81 -9.79
N ALA A 170 -7.48 10.05 -9.88
CA ALA A 170 -6.66 10.67 -8.85
C ALA A 170 -7.48 11.01 -7.60
N GLN A 171 -8.71 11.47 -7.80
CA GLN A 171 -9.62 11.80 -6.69
C GLN A 171 -9.95 10.58 -5.82
N ALA A 172 -10.02 9.38 -6.38
CA ALA A 172 -10.21 8.16 -5.61
C ALA A 172 -9.11 7.95 -4.54
N PHE A 173 -7.89 8.38 -4.82
CA PHE A 173 -6.79 8.33 -3.85
C PHE A 173 -6.80 9.49 -2.85
N THR A 174 -7.27 10.67 -3.26
CA THR A 174 -7.22 11.87 -2.43
C THR A 174 -8.43 11.96 -1.49
N HIS A 175 -9.62 11.52 -1.90
CA HIS A 175 -10.83 11.58 -1.05
C HIS A 175 -10.73 10.64 0.17
N GLY A 176 -10.11 9.47 0.05
CA GLY A 176 -9.84 8.58 1.18
C GLY A 176 -8.89 9.18 2.23
N SER A 177 -8.00 10.09 1.81
CA SER A 177 -7.04 10.73 2.70
C SER A 177 -7.64 11.89 3.55
N TYR A 178 -8.86 12.32 3.27
CA TYR A 178 -9.55 13.38 4.02
C TYR A 178 -10.26 12.89 5.30
N THR A 179 -10.27 11.60 5.57
CA THR A 179 -10.55 11.17 6.94
C THR A 179 -9.34 11.61 7.76
N PRO A 180 -9.46 12.56 8.72
CA PRO A 180 -8.30 13.06 9.45
C PRO A 180 -7.67 11.90 10.19
N LEU A 181 -6.60 11.35 9.61
CA LEU A 181 -5.70 10.45 10.31
C LEU A 181 -5.00 11.31 11.34
N THR A 182 -5.58 11.43 12.52
CA THR A 182 -4.87 11.97 13.68
C THR A 182 -3.81 10.95 14.04
N LEU A 183 -2.63 11.11 13.45
CA LEU A 183 -1.45 10.38 13.90
C LEU A 183 -1.19 10.78 15.35
N PRO A 184 -0.92 9.82 16.23
CA PRO A 184 -0.64 10.08 17.63
C PRO A 184 0.64 10.90 17.82
#